data_468cd64220fee4ccee257e31634ca47d
#
_entry.id   468cd64220fee4ccee257e31634ca47d
#
_cell.length_a   1.000
_cell.length_b   1.000
_cell.length_c   1.000
_cell.angle_alpha   90.00
_cell.angle_beta   90.00
_cell.angle_gamma   90.00
#
_symmetry.space_group_name_H-M   'P 1'
#
loop_
_entity.id
_entity.type
_entity.pdbx_description
1 polymer ?
#
loop_
_entity_poly.entity_id
_entity_poly.type
_entity_poly.pdbx_seq_one_letter_code
_entity_poly.pdbx_strand_id
1 'polypeptide(L)'
;MSRAETRPEQTALFADEIPEAAPTPRVNDRLEAAALAEVMQVLKHHPAVAWIERQNSGVARMGGRFVRFGWPGCSDLLGQLKDGRLLAVEVKAPKGKLRADQVEFLSTVRRFGGVAFLARDCRDVLRELPAEARQ
;
A
#
# COMPACT_ATOMS: atom_id res chain seq x y z
N MET A 1 -3.31 -28.03 10.86
CA MET A 1 -3.24 -26.59 10.55
C MET A 1 -3.00 -26.43 9.09
N SER A 2 -4.00 -25.95 8.38
CA SER A 2 -3.79 -25.64 6.97
C SER A 2 -2.92 -24.40 6.86
N ARG A 3 -1.78 -24.54 6.25
CA ARG A 3 -1.05 -23.37 5.79
C ARG A 3 -1.92 -22.72 4.73
N ALA A 4 -2.17 -21.43 4.91
CA ALA A 4 -2.70 -20.65 3.82
C ALA A 4 -1.66 -20.72 2.72
N GLU A 5 -1.95 -21.49 1.67
CA GLU A 5 -1.04 -21.55 0.54
C GLU A 5 -1.04 -20.20 -0.15
N THR A 6 0.07 -19.52 -0.04
CA THR A 6 0.28 -18.29 -0.79
C THR A 6 0.33 -18.68 -2.26
N ARG A 7 -0.49 -18.08 -3.08
CA ARG A 7 -0.42 -18.35 -4.52
C ARG A 7 1.00 -18.07 -5.02
N PRO A 8 1.58 -18.96 -5.81
CA PRO A 8 2.97 -18.78 -6.24
C PRO A 8 3.23 -17.44 -6.91
N GLU A 9 2.29 -16.96 -7.68
CA GLU A 9 2.43 -15.68 -8.37
C GLU A 9 2.47 -14.48 -7.43
N GLN A 10 1.73 -14.53 -6.30
CA GLN A 10 1.78 -13.46 -5.29
C GLN A 10 3.12 -13.48 -4.58
N THR A 11 3.63 -14.67 -4.27
CA THR A 11 4.94 -14.81 -3.65
C THR A 11 6.04 -14.27 -4.55
N ALA A 12 5.97 -14.56 -5.84
CA ALA A 12 6.98 -14.10 -6.80
C ALA A 12 7.00 -12.57 -6.95
N LEU A 13 5.82 -11.92 -6.90
CA LEU A 13 5.73 -10.47 -7.07
C LEU A 13 6.24 -9.69 -5.88
N PHE A 14 6.16 -10.27 -4.69
CA PHE A 14 6.46 -9.55 -3.46
C PHE A 14 7.44 -10.32 -2.56
N ALA A 15 8.28 -11.16 -3.13
CA ALA A 15 9.11 -12.09 -2.37
C ALA A 15 9.92 -11.44 -1.24
N ASP A 16 10.37 -10.22 -1.44
CA ASP A 16 11.20 -9.52 -0.45
C ASP A 16 10.40 -8.54 0.42
N GLU A 17 9.14 -8.31 0.09
CA GLU A 17 8.37 -7.23 0.69
C GLU A 17 7.18 -7.70 1.50
N ILE A 18 6.78 -8.94 1.31
CA ILE A 18 5.60 -9.44 1.98
C ILE A 18 5.99 -10.45 3.04
N PRO A 19 6.05 -10.02 4.26
CA PRO A 19 6.02 -11.00 5.34
C PRO A 19 4.64 -11.64 5.33
N GLU A 20 4.62 -12.91 5.56
CA GLU A 20 3.42 -13.71 5.64
C GLU A 20 2.34 -13.02 6.49
N ALA A 21 1.12 -12.98 5.97
CA ALA A 21 0.02 -12.32 6.65
C ALA A 21 -0.41 -13.12 7.89
N ALA A 22 0.25 -12.89 8.98
CA ALA A 22 -0.22 -13.36 10.27
C ALA A 22 -1.16 -12.32 10.87
N PRO A 23 -2.10 -12.72 11.75
CA PRO A 23 -2.93 -11.76 12.47
C PRO A 23 -2.03 -10.76 13.16
N THR A 24 -2.15 -9.51 12.79
CA THR A 24 -1.28 -8.48 13.30
C THR A 24 -1.74 -8.06 14.67
N PRO A 25 -0.87 -8.11 15.68
CA PRO A 25 -1.15 -7.41 16.93
C PRO A 25 -1.37 -5.94 16.61
N ARG A 26 -2.19 -5.27 17.38
CA ARG A 26 -2.43 -3.84 17.19
C ARG A 26 -1.11 -3.09 17.11
N VAL A 27 -0.84 -2.55 15.95
CA VAL A 27 0.31 -1.70 15.72
C VAL A 27 0.02 -0.35 16.35
N ASN A 28 1.04 0.30 16.85
CA ASN A 28 0.91 1.65 17.36
C ASN A 28 0.47 2.57 16.21
N ASP A 29 -0.77 3.03 16.27
CA ASP A 29 -1.37 3.87 15.22
C ASP A 29 -0.57 5.13 14.94
N ARG A 30 0.16 5.63 15.93
CA ARG A 30 1.00 6.82 15.74
C ARG A 30 2.18 6.55 14.84
N LEU A 31 2.81 5.38 14.93
CA LEU A 31 3.92 5.03 14.05
C LEU A 31 3.45 4.88 12.61
N GLU A 32 2.29 4.29 12.40
CA GLU A 32 1.72 4.18 11.06
C GLU A 32 1.31 5.54 10.51
N ALA A 33 0.68 6.38 11.33
CA ALA A 33 0.30 7.73 10.92
C ALA A 33 1.51 8.59 10.56
N ALA A 34 2.59 8.48 11.32
CA ALA A 34 3.82 9.18 11.02
C ALA A 34 4.45 8.71 9.71
N ALA A 35 4.46 7.39 9.48
CA ALA A 35 4.94 6.82 8.24
C ALA A 35 4.10 7.28 7.05
N LEU A 36 2.79 7.30 7.21
CA LEU A 36 1.88 7.77 6.17
C LEU A 36 2.15 9.22 5.79
N ALA A 37 2.32 10.09 6.78
CA ALA A 37 2.60 11.51 6.54
C ALA A 37 3.93 11.70 5.80
N GLU A 38 4.97 10.97 6.21
CA GLU A 38 6.28 11.03 5.56
C GLU A 38 6.21 10.54 4.11
N VAL A 39 5.62 9.39 3.90
CA VAL A 39 5.50 8.80 2.56
C VAL A 39 4.67 9.71 1.64
N MET A 40 3.57 10.25 2.14
CA MET A 40 2.73 11.18 1.39
C MET A 40 3.50 12.42 0.95
N GLN A 41 4.31 13.00 1.84
CA GLN A 41 5.12 14.17 1.51
C GLN A 41 6.12 13.86 0.41
N VAL A 42 6.80 12.74 0.50
CA VAL A 42 7.79 12.36 -0.50
C VAL A 42 7.11 12.13 -1.86
N LEU A 43 5.97 11.44 -1.87
CA LEU A 43 5.24 11.18 -3.11
C LEU A 43 4.70 12.47 -3.75
N LYS A 44 4.19 13.40 -2.97
CA LYS A 44 3.70 14.67 -3.48
C LYS A 44 4.77 15.49 -4.20
N HIS A 45 6.01 15.37 -3.75
CA HIS A 45 7.12 16.11 -4.32
C HIS A 45 8.00 15.28 -5.27
N HIS A 46 7.65 14.03 -5.49
CA HIS A 46 8.43 13.15 -6.34
C HIS A 46 8.25 13.51 -7.82
N PRO A 47 9.34 13.65 -8.59
CA PRO A 47 9.25 14.09 -9.99
C PRO A 47 8.48 13.13 -10.91
N ALA A 48 8.40 11.85 -10.56
CA ALA A 48 7.67 10.87 -11.38
C ALA A 48 6.17 10.83 -11.08
N VAL A 49 5.71 11.45 -9.99
CA VAL A 49 4.32 11.38 -9.56
C VAL A 49 3.52 12.56 -10.11
N ALA A 50 2.44 12.26 -10.85
CA ALA A 50 1.55 13.27 -11.37
C ALA A 50 0.59 13.77 -10.28
N TRP A 51 0.02 12.85 -9.54
CA TRP A 51 -0.85 13.15 -8.39
C TRP A 51 -0.87 11.94 -7.46
N ILE A 52 -1.19 12.19 -6.20
CA ILE A 52 -1.34 11.16 -5.18
C ILE A 52 -2.40 11.61 -4.18
N GLU A 53 -3.29 10.70 -3.80
CA GLU A 53 -4.36 10.98 -2.86
C GLU A 53 -4.48 9.86 -1.83
N ARG A 54 -4.88 10.21 -0.64
CA ARG A 54 -5.14 9.24 0.40
C ARG A 54 -6.52 8.61 0.20
N GLN A 55 -6.57 7.28 0.29
CA GLN A 55 -7.81 6.54 0.26
C GLN A 55 -8.23 6.20 1.68
N ASN A 56 -9.36 6.73 2.10
CA ASN A 56 -9.93 6.39 3.39
C ASN A 56 -10.98 5.31 3.21
N SER A 57 -10.74 4.15 3.81
CA SER A 57 -11.73 3.09 3.82
C SER A 57 -11.88 2.53 5.23
N GLY A 58 -13.03 2.00 5.53
CA GLY A 58 -13.27 1.45 6.84
C GLY A 58 -14.74 1.19 7.11
N VAL A 59 -15.04 1.03 8.37
CA VAL A 59 -16.39 0.84 8.87
C VAL A 59 -16.63 1.86 9.99
N ALA A 60 -17.67 2.61 9.88
CA ALA A 60 -18.09 3.56 10.91
C ALA A 60 -19.46 3.21 11.44
N ARG A 61 -19.68 3.47 12.72
CA ARG A 61 -21.00 3.32 13.32
C ARG A 61 -21.74 4.65 13.22
N MET A 62 -22.82 4.64 12.47
CA MET A 62 -23.62 5.85 12.23
C MET A 62 -25.09 5.52 12.47
N GLY A 63 -25.73 6.25 13.41
CA GLY A 63 -27.14 6.06 13.72
C GLY A 63 -27.51 4.65 14.13
N GLY A 64 -26.66 3.97 14.90
CA GLY A 64 -26.89 2.58 15.34
C GLY A 64 -26.60 1.52 14.27
N ARG A 65 -26.13 1.91 13.12
CA ARG A 65 -25.81 1.00 12.01
C ARG A 65 -24.30 1.05 11.71
N PHE A 66 -23.76 -0.08 11.24
CA PHE A 66 -22.42 -0.09 10.70
C PHE A 66 -22.47 0.29 9.22
N VAL A 67 -21.75 1.34 8.87
CA VAL A 67 -21.65 1.81 7.50
C VAL A 67 -20.23 1.56 7.02
N ARG A 68 -20.11 0.78 5.95
CA ARG A 68 -18.82 0.56 5.30
C ARG A 68 -18.60 1.67 4.29
N PHE A 69 -17.42 2.28 4.32
CA PHE A 69 -17.06 3.32 3.37
C PHE A 69 -15.69 3.01 2.76
N GLY A 70 -15.44 3.60 1.60
CA GLY A 70 -14.22 3.37 0.86
C GLY A 70 -14.21 2.06 0.12
N TRP A 71 -13.03 1.63 -0.24
CA TRP A 71 -12.78 0.47 -1.07
C TRP A 71 -11.94 -0.54 -0.28
N PRO A 72 -12.54 -1.63 0.23
CA PRO A 72 -11.79 -2.61 1.02
C PRO A 72 -10.64 -3.22 0.21
N GLY A 73 -9.49 -3.31 0.85
CA GLY A 73 -8.28 -3.82 0.20
C GLY A 73 -7.52 -2.82 -0.63
N CYS A 74 -8.12 -1.68 -0.97
CA CYS A 74 -7.41 -0.63 -1.68
C CYS A 74 -6.25 -0.11 -0.83
N SER A 75 -5.16 0.28 -1.48
CA SER A 75 -4.00 0.85 -0.80
C SER A 75 -4.33 2.17 -0.10
N ASP A 76 -3.53 2.50 0.91
CA ASP A 76 -3.68 3.77 1.64
C ASP A 76 -3.58 4.98 0.74
N LEU A 77 -2.68 4.91 -0.24
CA LEU A 77 -2.45 5.98 -1.19
C LEU A 77 -2.67 5.45 -2.60
N LEU A 78 -3.33 6.25 -3.40
CA LEU A 78 -3.59 5.92 -4.80
C LEU A 78 -3.26 7.14 -5.64
N GLY A 79 -2.57 6.92 -6.75
CA GLY A 79 -2.14 8.02 -7.59
C GLY A 79 -1.87 7.59 -9.02
N GLN A 80 -1.20 8.45 -9.74
CA GLN A 80 -0.81 8.21 -11.11
C GLN A 80 0.59 8.77 -11.36
N LEU A 81 1.39 8.01 -12.04
CA LEU A 81 2.69 8.48 -12.50
C LEU A 81 2.54 9.34 -13.74
N LYS A 82 3.52 10.19 -14.00
CA LYS A 82 3.49 11.09 -15.15
C LYS A 82 3.48 10.34 -16.49
N ASP A 83 3.92 9.09 -16.50
CA ASP A 83 3.83 8.26 -17.71
C ASP A 83 2.45 7.58 -17.88
N GLY A 84 1.52 7.83 -16.97
CA GLY A 84 0.16 7.32 -17.03
C GLY A 84 -0.11 6.07 -16.19
N ARG A 85 0.91 5.42 -15.66
CA ARG A 85 0.71 4.19 -14.88
C ARG A 85 0.03 4.49 -13.55
N LEU A 86 -0.83 3.58 -13.12
CA LEU A 86 -1.45 3.64 -11.80
C LEU A 86 -0.37 3.47 -10.73
N LEU A 87 -0.47 4.22 -9.65
CA LEU A 87 0.41 4.11 -8.50
C LEU A 87 -0.40 3.76 -7.27
N ALA A 88 -0.03 2.68 -6.61
CA ALA A 88 -0.70 2.23 -5.39
C ALA A 88 0.35 1.99 -4.30
N VAL A 89 0.20 2.64 -3.17
CA VAL A 89 1.16 2.51 -2.08
C VAL A 89 0.42 2.20 -0.79
N GLU A 90 0.74 1.06 -0.20
CA GLU A 90 0.26 0.70 1.12
C GLU A 90 1.32 1.10 2.14
N VAL A 91 0.90 1.73 3.23
CA VAL A 91 1.83 2.19 4.26
C VAL A 91 1.63 1.38 5.53
N LYS A 92 2.72 0.91 6.09
CA LYS A 92 2.71 0.15 7.34
C LYS A 92 3.81 0.65 8.26
N ALA A 93 3.56 0.54 9.57
CA ALA A 93 4.59 0.72 10.57
C ALA A 93 5.65 -0.39 10.44
N PRO A 94 6.84 -0.23 11.07
CA PRO A 94 7.94 -1.19 10.88
C PRO A 94 7.60 -2.65 11.09
N LYS A 95 6.67 -2.94 12.00
CA LYS A 95 6.25 -4.32 12.29
C LYS A 95 4.89 -4.67 11.70
N GLY A 96 4.26 -3.75 11.01
CA GLY A 96 2.97 -4.01 10.38
C GLY A 96 3.08 -4.92 9.18
N LYS A 97 2.05 -5.70 8.92
CA LYS A 97 2.02 -6.67 7.83
C LYS A 97 0.82 -6.43 6.94
N LEU A 98 0.98 -6.75 5.67
CA LEU A 98 -0.13 -6.67 4.72
C LEU A 98 -1.17 -7.75 5.00
N ARG A 99 -2.44 -7.41 4.89
CA ARG A 99 -3.52 -8.38 4.86
C ARG A 99 -3.61 -9.00 3.47
N ALA A 100 -4.28 -10.14 3.39
CA ALA A 100 -4.42 -10.85 2.12
C ALA A 100 -5.10 -10.02 1.04
N ASP A 101 -6.13 -9.26 1.39
CA ASP A 101 -6.83 -8.39 0.44
C ASP A 101 -5.94 -7.24 -0.05
N GLN A 102 -5.08 -6.73 0.80
CA GLN A 102 -4.11 -5.70 0.40
C GLN A 102 -3.05 -6.25 -0.55
N VAL A 103 -2.55 -7.45 -0.26
CA VAL A 103 -1.62 -8.13 -1.16
C VAL A 103 -2.26 -8.34 -2.53
N GLU A 104 -3.50 -8.80 -2.56
CA GLU A 104 -4.20 -9.03 -3.81
C GLU A 104 -4.40 -7.75 -4.62
N PHE A 105 -4.74 -6.65 -3.96
CA PHE A 105 -4.89 -5.37 -4.65
C PHE A 105 -3.57 -4.92 -5.28
N LEU A 106 -2.48 -4.91 -4.51
CA LEU A 106 -1.17 -4.49 -5.01
C LEU A 106 -0.70 -5.40 -6.15
N SER A 107 -0.92 -6.70 -6.03
CA SER A 107 -0.59 -7.66 -7.08
C SER A 107 -1.36 -7.41 -8.36
N THR A 108 -2.66 -7.08 -8.23
CA THR A 108 -3.49 -6.76 -9.38
C THR A 108 -3.00 -5.52 -10.10
N VAL A 109 -2.66 -4.47 -9.36
CA VAL A 109 -2.11 -3.26 -9.95
C VAL A 109 -0.84 -3.55 -10.73
N ARG A 110 0.06 -4.35 -10.15
CA ARG A 110 1.30 -4.74 -10.85
C ARG A 110 1.03 -5.58 -12.08
N ARG A 111 0.09 -6.50 -11.99
CA ARG A 111 -0.26 -7.39 -13.12
C ARG A 111 -0.71 -6.60 -14.34
N PHE A 112 -1.42 -5.52 -14.14
CA PHE A 112 -1.93 -4.70 -15.24
C PHE A 112 -1.08 -3.47 -15.52
N GLY A 113 0.19 -3.50 -15.14
CA GLY A 113 1.19 -2.52 -15.57
C GLY A 113 1.39 -1.32 -14.66
N GLY A 114 0.71 -1.26 -13.54
CA GLY A 114 0.89 -0.20 -12.57
C GLY A 114 2.11 -0.43 -11.67
N VAL A 115 2.41 0.55 -10.86
CA VAL A 115 3.43 0.48 -9.83
C VAL A 115 2.75 0.37 -8.47
N ALA A 116 3.07 -0.67 -7.72
CA ALA A 116 2.46 -0.90 -6.43
C ALA A 116 3.48 -1.45 -5.46
N PHE A 117 3.51 -0.93 -4.24
CA PHE A 117 4.46 -1.38 -3.24
C PHE A 117 4.01 -1.05 -1.83
N LEU A 118 4.66 -1.73 -0.88
CA LEU A 118 4.55 -1.44 0.53
C LEU A 118 5.65 -0.44 0.91
N ALA A 119 5.29 0.62 1.60
CA ALA A 119 6.25 1.59 2.11
C ALA A 119 6.14 1.67 3.63
N ARG A 120 7.28 1.61 4.29
CA ARG A 120 7.39 1.79 5.74
C ARG A 120 7.99 3.16 6.09
N ASP A 121 8.71 3.74 5.15
CA ASP A 121 9.27 5.09 5.25
C ASP A 121 9.65 5.60 3.85
N CYS A 122 10.21 6.80 3.80
CA CYS A 122 10.56 7.44 2.54
C CYS A 122 11.61 6.68 1.72
N ARG A 123 12.44 5.86 2.34
CA ARG A 123 13.46 5.09 1.63
C ARG A 123 12.85 4.07 0.69
N ASP A 124 11.72 3.49 1.09
CA ASP A 124 11.01 2.55 0.23
C ASP A 124 10.47 3.25 -1.03
N VAL A 125 9.98 4.47 -0.88
CA VAL A 125 9.54 5.27 -2.03
C VAL A 125 10.70 5.52 -3.00
N LEU A 126 11.84 5.94 -2.48
CA LEU A 126 13.00 6.26 -3.31
C LEU A 126 13.56 5.01 -4.01
N ARG A 127 13.45 3.85 -3.38
CA ARG A 127 13.87 2.60 -3.98
C ARG A 127 12.93 2.18 -5.11
N GLU A 128 11.62 2.29 -4.90
CA GLU A 128 10.61 1.84 -5.86
C GLU A 128 10.36 2.85 -6.98
N LEU A 129 10.60 4.11 -6.72
CA LEU A 129 10.45 5.19 -7.69
C LEU A 129 11.75 6.02 -7.73
N PRO A 130 12.82 5.51 -8.34
CA PRO A 130 14.04 6.30 -8.45
C PRO A 130 13.79 7.58 -9.24
N ALA A 131 14.37 8.69 -8.77
CA ALA A 131 14.14 10.01 -9.38
C ALA A 131 14.54 10.08 -10.85
N GLU A 132 15.54 9.28 -11.24
CA GLU A 132 16.02 9.26 -12.60
C GLU A 132 15.27 8.38 -13.52
N ALA A 133 14.29 7.71 -13.03
CA ALA A 133 13.76 6.62 -13.73
C ALA A 133 12.93 7.00 -14.82
N ARG A 134 12.85 7.88 -15.28
CA ARG A 134 12.04 7.87 -15.94
C ARG A 134 11.50 8.63 -16.75
N GLN A 135 11.96 8.51 -17.50
CA GLN A 135 11.38 9.31 -18.52
C GLN A 135 10.76 8.49 -19.52
#